data_ffa0a2c70217a3f2fbe929624483ddee
#
_entry.id   ffa0a2c70217a3f2fbe929624483ddee
#
_cell.length_a   1.000
_cell.length_b   1.000
_cell.length_c   1.000
_cell.angle_alpha   90.00
_cell.angle_beta   90.00
_cell.angle_gamma   90.00
#
_symmetry.space_group_name_H-M   'P 1'
#
loop_
_entity.id
_entity.type
_entity.pdbx_description
1 polymer ?
#
loop_
_entity_poly.entity_id
_entity_poly.type
_entity_poly.pdbx_seq_one_letter_code
_entity_poly.pdbx_strand_id
1 'polypeptide(L)'
;PVSTVMMIYPVIVPNDKAIVGEVLSMTFKAYNDKGKSGSIKSSFKIVNYVRNTSWLWLYKLAGKTQGSMFFNPAKYKAYSNNTYGTHKDEIDVAAYTANDGKHYFLNPADKETQALFVVDGMNYDASSMRTTKFIPLDDVNFDLAGDAELEQMDFSKAVNKVEVTTGSVIGFENQDGQ
;
A
#
# COMPACT_ATOMS: atom_id res chain seq x y z
N PRO A 1 4.40 -47.38 2.37
CA PRO A 1 4.68 -46.06 2.95
C PRO A 1 4.51 -45.02 1.86
N VAL A 2 3.69 -44.00 2.12
CA VAL A 2 3.56 -42.84 1.21
C VAL A 2 4.68 -41.88 1.58
N SER A 3 5.65 -41.72 0.69
CA SER A 3 6.69 -40.72 0.86
C SER A 3 6.21 -39.40 0.24
N THR A 4 6.11 -38.37 1.04
CA THR A 4 5.82 -37.01 0.56
C THR A 4 7.15 -36.33 0.22
N VAL A 5 7.31 -35.93 -1.04
CA VAL A 5 8.45 -35.10 -1.47
C VAL A 5 7.95 -33.70 -1.67
N MET A 6 8.51 -32.76 -0.93
CA MET A 6 8.30 -31.34 -1.16
C MET A 6 9.47 -30.80 -2.00
N MET A 7 9.16 -30.25 -3.17
CA MET A 7 10.15 -29.58 -3.99
C MET A 7 9.77 -28.10 -4.10
N ILE A 8 10.72 -27.23 -3.82
CA ILE A 8 10.59 -25.78 -4.05
C ILE A 8 11.31 -25.47 -5.36
N TYR A 9 10.54 -25.03 -6.35
CA TYR A 9 11.07 -24.60 -7.63
C TYR A 9 11.01 -23.09 -7.73
N PRO A 10 12.14 -22.38 -7.82
CA PRO A 10 12.12 -20.95 -8.09
C PRO A 10 11.70 -20.74 -9.56
N VAL A 11 10.61 -19.99 -9.76
CA VAL A 11 10.22 -19.52 -11.09
C VAL A 11 10.71 -18.09 -11.23
N ILE A 12 11.69 -17.91 -12.12
CA ILE A 12 12.19 -16.56 -12.45
C ILE A 12 11.34 -16.06 -13.61
N VAL A 13 10.51 -15.05 -13.33
CA VAL A 13 9.76 -14.34 -14.37
C VAL A 13 10.62 -13.17 -14.83
N PRO A 14 10.92 -13.05 -16.14
CA PRO A 14 11.62 -11.88 -16.65
C PRO A 14 10.84 -10.60 -16.31
N ASN A 15 11.55 -9.54 -15.97
CA ASN A 15 10.93 -8.22 -15.72
C ASN A 15 10.63 -7.55 -17.08
N ASP A 16 9.78 -8.18 -17.86
CA ASP A 16 9.33 -7.70 -19.16
C ASP A 16 7.82 -7.47 -19.12
N LYS A 17 7.39 -6.22 -19.24
CA LYS A 17 5.98 -5.84 -19.27
C LYS A 17 5.20 -6.51 -20.40
N ALA A 18 5.88 -6.97 -21.46
CA ALA A 18 5.24 -7.64 -22.59
C ALA A 18 4.58 -8.98 -22.22
N ILE A 19 4.98 -9.60 -21.10
CA ILE A 19 4.42 -10.88 -20.63
C ILE A 19 3.34 -10.73 -19.55
N VAL A 20 3.05 -9.51 -19.12
CA VAL A 20 1.99 -9.26 -18.15
C VAL A 20 0.64 -9.66 -18.75
N GLY A 21 -0.14 -10.43 -17.99
CA GLY A 21 -1.42 -10.98 -18.44
C GLY A 21 -1.32 -12.40 -19.02
N GLU A 22 -0.13 -12.87 -19.35
CA GLU A 22 0.07 -14.24 -19.85
C GLU A 22 -0.17 -15.29 -18.76
N VAL A 23 -0.65 -16.46 -19.17
CA VAL A 23 -0.80 -17.63 -18.31
C VAL A 23 0.32 -18.61 -18.60
N LEU A 24 1.23 -18.74 -17.65
CA LEU A 24 2.26 -19.77 -17.69
C LEU A 24 1.72 -21.07 -17.12
N SER A 25 2.05 -22.18 -17.79
CA SER A 25 1.70 -23.53 -17.33
C SER A 25 2.95 -24.37 -17.18
N MET A 26 3.08 -25.04 -16.04
CA MET A 26 4.13 -26.00 -15.78
C MET A 26 3.54 -27.37 -15.53
N THR A 27 4.18 -28.40 -16.08
CA THR A 27 3.81 -29.79 -15.84
C THR A 27 4.93 -30.49 -15.11
N PHE A 28 4.67 -30.95 -13.90
CA PHE A 28 5.57 -31.75 -13.10
C PHE A 28 5.28 -33.21 -13.38
N LYS A 29 6.31 -33.99 -13.68
CA LYS A 29 6.19 -35.45 -13.90
C LYS A 29 7.09 -36.16 -12.88
N ALA A 30 6.52 -37.12 -12.19
CA ALA A 30 7.25 -38.02 -11.32
C ALA A 30 7.25 -39.42 -11.91
N TYR A 31 8.37 -40.10 -11.82
CA TYR A 31 8.53 -41.48 -12.28
C TYR A 31 8.94 -42.35 -11.09
N ASN A 32 8.45 -43.56 -11.04
CA ASN A 32 8.94 -44.55 -10.11
C ASN A 32 10.01 -45.45 -10.76
N ASP A 33 10.61 -46.32 -9.94
CA ASP A 33 11.63 -47.29 -10.36
C ASP A 33 11.16 -48.32 -11.43
N LYS A 34 9.84 -48.46 -11.59
CA LYS A 34 9.21 -49.34 -12.59
C LYS A 34 8.74 -48.58 -13.83
N GLY A 35 9.16 -47.34 -14.02
CA GLY A 35 8.83 -46.52 -15.17
C GLY A 35 7.39 -45.97 -15.20
N LYS A 36 6.57 -46.21 -14.19
CA LYS A 36 5.24 -45.59 -14.09
C LYS A 36 5.41 -44.10 -13.71
N SER A 37 4.64 -43.27 -14.39
CA SER A 37 4.69 -41.82 -14.14
C SER A 37 3.33 -41.29 -13.73
N GLY A 38 3.36 -40.25 -12.92
CA GLY A 38 2.24 -39.35 -12.63
C GLY A 38 2.61 -37.93 -13.03
N SER A 39 1.64 -37.11 -13.39
CA SER A 39 1.87 -35.72 -13.70
C SER A 39 0.82 -34.82 -13.04
N ILE A 40 1.25 -33.63 -12.64
CA ILE A 40 0.38 -32.55 -12.20
C ILE A 40 0.70 -31.32 -13.04
N LYS A 41 -0.34 -30.63 -13.52
CA LYS A 41 -0.21 -29.36 -14.23
C LYS A 41 -0.61 -28.23 -13.27
N SER A 42 0.24 -27.22 -13.16
CA SER A 42 -0.07 -25.99 -12.45
C SER A 42 0.01 -24.81 -13.42
N SER A 43 -0.91 -23.88 -13.29
CA SER A 43 -0.95 -22.68 -14.11
C SER A 43 -1.03 -21.44 -13.21
N PHE A 44 -0.32 -20.38 -13.60
CA PHE A 44 -0.35 -19.10 -12.92
C PHE A 44 -0.34 -17.97 -13.94
N LYS A 45 -1.09 -16.92 -13.65
CA LYS A 45 -1.13 -15.72 -14.48
C LYS A 45 -0.01 -14.77 -14.02
N ILE A 46 0.71 -14.21 -14.98
CA ILE A 46 1.68 -13.14 -14.68
C ILE A 46 0.89 -11.86 -14.51
N VAL A 47 1.06 -11.22 -13.36
CA VAL A 47 0.50 -9.92 -13.05
C VAL A 47 1.64 -8.95 -12.77
N ASN A 48 1.48 -7.71 -13.18
CA ASN A 48 2.39 -6.66 -12.77
C ASN A 48 2.03 -6.30 -11.32
N TYR A 49 2.86 -6.70 -10.41
CA TYR A 49 2.58 -6.58 -9.00
C TYR A 49 3.81 -6.06 -8.27
N VAL A 50 3.71 -4.85 -7.78
CA VAL A 50 4.71 -4.28 -6.88
C VAL A 50 4.13 -4.24 -5.47
N ARG A 51 4.53 -5.20 -4.65
CA ARG A 51 4.17 -5.21 -3.23
C ARG A 51 5.38 -4.85 -2.39
N ASN A 52 5.27 -3.77 -1.65
CA ASN A 52 6.18 -3.53 -0.53
C ASN A 52 5.55 -4.12 0.74
N THR A 53 6.13 -5.22 1.23
CA THR A 53 5.67 -5.90 2.45
C THR A 53 6.38 -5.38 3.71
N SER A 54 7.16 -4.32 3.58
CA SER A 54 7.82 -3.72 4.73
C SER A 54 6.81 -3.04 5.65
N TRP A 55 7.08 -3.09 6.92
CA TRP A 55 6.27 -2.44 7.93
C TRP A 55 6.75 -1.01 8.13
N LEU A 56 5.80 -0.06 8.12
CA LEU A 56 6.06 1.34 8.45
C LEU A 56 5.14 1.75 9.60
N TRP A 57 5.73 2.37 10.61
CA TRP A 57 4.98 2.92 11.73
C TRP A 57 4.58 4.36 11.41
N LEU A 58 3.28 4.55 11.14
CA LEU A 58 2.67 5.87 11.07
C LEU A 58 1.81 6.06 12.30
N TYR A 59 2.12 7.06 13.10
CA TYR A 59 1.34 7.38 14.28
C TYR A 59 1.49 8.84 14.69
N LYS A 60 0.46 9.37 15.33
CA LYS A 60 0.48 10.64 16.03
C LYS A 60 -0.19 10.44 17.38
N LEU A 61 0.45 10.86 18.46
CA LEU A 61 -0.18 10.83 19.77
C LEU A 61 -1.32 11.85 19.82
N ALA A 62 -2.49 11.47 20.33
CA ALA A 62 -3.67 12.31 20.43
C ALA A 62 -3.35 13.59 21.25
N GLY A 63 -3.74 14.75 20.74
CA GLY A 63 -3.49 16.04 21.38
C GLY A 63 -2.01 16.39 21.55
N LYS A 64 -1.09 15.76 20.81
CA LYS A 64 0.37 15.99 20.90
C LYS A 64 0.99 16.23 19.53
N THR A 65 2.19 16.79 19.52
CA THR A 65 2.99 17.00 18.31
C THR A 65 3.98 15.87 18.03
N GLN A 66 3.94 14.79 18.82
CA GLN A 66 4.86 13.66 18.70
C GLN A 66 4.29 12.57 17.82
N GLY A 67 5.16 11.99 17.01
CA GLY A 67 4.87 10.85 16.15
C GLY A 67 5.61 10.90 14.82
N SER A 68 5.61 9.79 14.12
CA SER A 68 5.98 9.67 12.71
C SER A 68 4.69 9.78 11.90
N MET A 69 4.27 11.01 11.64
CA MET A 69 2.91 11.31 11.18
C MET A 69 2.80 11.67 9.70
N PHE A 70 3.91 11.82 9.01
CA PHE A 70 3.91 12.18 7.60
C PHE A 70 4.59 11.09 6.78
N PHE A 71 4.04 10.78 5.62
CA PHE A 71 4.49 9.67 4.81
C PHE A 71 4.73 10.06 3.36
N ASN A 72 5.88 9.57 2.84
CA ASN A 72 6.19 9.58 1.41
C ASN A 72 6.12 8.14 0.91
N PRO A 73 5.12 7.76 0.12
CA PRO A 73 4.98 6.40 -0.40
C PRO A 73 6.06 6.04 -1.43
N ALA A 74 6.49 6.98 -2.27
CA ALA A 74 7.49 6.72 -3.29
C ALA A 74 8.86 6.36 -2.70
N LYS A 75 9.22 6.99 -1.57
CA LYS A 75 10.47 6.71 -0.83
C LYS A 75 10.28 5.72 0.30
N TYR A 76 9.04 5.31 0.56
CA TYR A 76 8.66 4.49 1.70
C TYR A 76 9.22 5.00 3.03
N LYS A 77 9.00 6.28 3.30
CA LYS A 77 9.62 6.98 4.43
C LYS A 77 8.61 7.79 5.23
N ALA A 78 8.72 7.70 6.55
CA ALA A 78 7.94 8.51 7.48
C ALA A 78 8.77 9.67 8.05
N TYR A 79 8.09 10.78 8.32
CA TYR A 79 8.68 12.00 8.89
C TYR A 79 7.91 12.41 10.15
N SER A 80 8.64 12.94 11.10
CA SER A 80 8.09 13.50 12.33
C SER A 80 7.81 15.00 12.20
N ASN A 81 7.18 15.58 13.24
CA ASN A 81 7.04 17.04 13.35
C ASN A 81 8.38 17.79 13.22
N ASN A 82 9.48 17.22 13.69
CA ASN A 82 10.79 17.89 13.64
C ASN A 82 11.44 17.84 12.25
N THR A 83 11.02 16.95 11.39
CA THR A 83 11.67 16.69 10.10
C THR A 83 10.80 17.01 8.89
N TYR A 84 9.46 17.09 9.04
CA TYR A 84 8.55 17.29 7.91
C TYR A 84 8.81 18.60 7.16
N GLY A 85 9.21 19.66 7.89
CA GLY A 85 9.38 21.00 7.33
C GLY A 85 10.38 21.11 6.18
N THR A 86 11.37 20.20 6.11
CA THR A 86 12.36 20.12 5.01
C THR A 86 11.96 19.14 3.91
N HIS A 87 10.79 18.49 4.03
CA HIS A 87 10.30 17.44 3.11
C HIS A 87 8.84 17.66 2.67
N LYS A 88 8.34 18.90 2.77
CA LYS A 88 6.93 19.23 2.48
C LYS A 88 6.50 18.87 1.07
N ASP A 89 7.39 19.01 0.11
CA ASP A 89 7.23 18.70 -1.30
C ASP A 89 7.24 17.19 -1.62
N GLU A 90 7.52 16.37 -0.62
CA GLU A 90 7.58 14.92 -0.76
C GLU A 90 6.44 14.19 -0.02
N ILE A 91 5.75 14.87 0.90
CA ILE A 91 4.77 14.24 1.78
C ILE A 91 3.41 14.17 1.10
N ASP A 92 2.93 12.94 0.89
CA ASP A 92 1.63 12.68 0.29
C ASP A 92 0.55 12.31 1.32
N VAL A 93 0.91 11.81 2.50
CA VAL A 93 -0.06 11.37 3.51
C VAL A 93 0.29 11.94 4.88
N ALA A 94 -0.71 12.46 5.58
CA ALA A 94 -0.62 12.80 6.99
C ALA A 94 -1.46 11.85 7.84
N ALA A 95 -0.86 11.23 8.85
CA ALA A 95 -1.55 10.37 9.81
C ALA A 95 -1.95 11.18 11.04
N TYR A 96 -3.17 11.03 11.50
CA TYR A 96 -3.72 11.75 12.65
C TYR A 96 -4.46 10.82 13.59
N THR A 97 -4.27 11.02 14.89
CA THR A 97 -5.05 10.36 15.93
C THR A 97 -5.85 11.42 16.68
N ALA A 98 -7.16 11.31 16.61
CA ALA A 98 -8.07 12.20 17.32
C ALA A 98 -8.14 11.88 18.82
N ASN A 99 -8.69 12.81 19.60
CA ASN A 99 -8.80 12.66 21.07
C ASN A 99 -9.75 11.51 21.51
N ASP A 100 -10.64 11.09 20.62
CA ASP A 100 -11.52 9.92 20.83
C ASP A 100 -10.85 8.59 20.48
N GLY A 101 -9.57 8.62 20.08
CA GLY A 101 -8.78 7.45 19.73
C GLY A 101 -8.91 6.99 18.26
N LYS A 102 -9.73 7.65 17.46
CA LYS A 102 -9.84 7.32 16.03
C LYS A 102 -8.61 7.75 15.25
N HIS A 103 -8.29 6.95 14.24
CA HIS A 103 -7.13 7.19 13.37
C HIS A 103 -7.61 7.60 11.98
N TYR A 104 -6.88 8.52 11.37
CA TYR A 104 -7.20 9.06 10.06
C TYR A 104 -5.95 9.19 9.18
N PHE A 105 -6.14 8.96 7.86
CA PHE A 105 -5.26 9.55 6.86
C PHE A 105 -5.90 10.82 6.34
N LEU A 106 -5.06 11.85 6.21
CA LEU A 106 -5.46 13.22 5.85
C LEU A 106 -4.66 13.69 4.64
N ASN A 107 -5.33 14.45 3.77
CA ASN A 107 -4.66 15.23 2.73
C ASN A 107 -3.79 16.31 3.36
N PRO A 108 -2.45 16.29 3.16
CA PRO A 108 -1.57 17.25 3.80
C PRO A 108 -1.87 18.72 3.44
N ALA A 109 -2.34 19.00 2.22
CA ALA A 109 -2.65 20.34 1.75
C ALA A 109 -4.03 20.85 2.18
N ASP A 110 -4.82 20.06 2.90
CA ASP A 110 -6.18 20.43 3.29
C ASP A 110 -6.18 21.38 4.50
N LYS A 111 -7.08 22.37 4.47
CA LYS A 111 -7.25 23.33 5.58
C LYS A 111 -7.77 22.68 6.86
N GLU A 112 -8.56 21.64 6.78
CA GLU A 112 -8.98 20.88 7.97
C GLU A 112 -7.78 20.17 8.60
N THR A 113 -6.89 19.62 7.79
CA THR A 113 -5.63 19.03 8.25
C THR A 113 -4.79 20.05 9.00
N GLN A 114 -4.65 21.26 8.43
CA GLN A 114 -3.96 22.35 9.11
C GLN A 114 -4.62 22.69 10.47
N ALA A 115 -5.93 22.82 10.49
CA ALA A 115 -6.65 23.17 11.72
C ALA A 115 -6.43 22.13 12.83
N LEU A 116 -6.48 20.83 12.48
CA LEU A 116 -6.23 19.74 13.42
C LEU A 116 -4.82 19.77 14.02
N PHE A 117 -3.80 19.95 13.18
CA PHE A 117 -2.41 19.99 13.66
C PHE A 117 -2.09 21.26 14.45
N VAL A 118 -2.66 22.41 14.06
CA VAL A 118 -2.48 23.68 14.79
C VAL A 118 -3.13 23.61 16.17
N VAL A 119 -4.32 23.03 16.30
CA VAL A 119 -4.98 22.81 17.62
C VAL A 119 -4.11 21.97 18.54
N ASP A 120 -3.40 20.98 17.99
CA ASP A 120 -2.46 20.17 18.76
C ASP A 120 -1.10 20.84 19.02
N GLY A 121 -0.92 22.09 18.59
CA GLY A 121 0.26 22.90 18.86
C GLY A 121 1.39 22.78 17.81
N MET A 122 1.08 22.27 16.60
CA MET A 122 2.05 22.27 15.50
C MET A 122 2.03 23.60 14.73
N ASN A 123 3.19 24.06 14.32
CA ASN A 123 3.30 25.14 13.34
C ASN A 123 3.17 24.56 11.91
N TYR A 124 1.94 24.13 11.56
CA TYR A 124 1.64 23.47 10.30
C TYR A 124 1.08 24.45 9.27
N ASP A 125 1.63 24.42 8.06
CA ASP A 125 1.18 25.22 6.93
C ASP A 125 0.82 24.30 5.75
N ALA A 126 -0.48 24.13 5.51
CA ALA A 126 -1.01 23.29 4.45
C ALA A 126 -0.73 23.84 3.03
N SER A 127 -0.53 25.15 2.88
CA SER A 127 -0.37 25.78 1.57
C SER A 127 0.90 25.35 0.82
N SER A 128 1.88 24.81 1.54
CA SER A 128 3.16 24.32 1.00
C SER A 128 3.24 22.80 0.90
N MET A 129 2.13 22.10 1.16
CA MET A 129 2.06 20.66 1.16
C MET A 129 1.47 20.12 -0.15
N ARG A 130 1.73 18.85 -0.43
CA ARG A 130 1.18 18.14 -1.59
C ARG A 130 -0.28 17.75 -1.34
N THR A 131 -1.07 17.73 -2.42
CA THR A 131 -2.47 17.28 -2.37
C THR A 131 -2.57 15.77 -2.55
N THR A 132 -3.47 15.15 -1.81
CA THR A 132 -3.79 13.72 -1.92
C THR A 132 -5.27 13.50 -1.65
N LYS A 133 -5.85 12.56 -2.36
CA LYS A 133 -7.24 12.11 -2.16
C LYS A 133 -7.25 10.65 -1.81
N PHE A 134 -8.24 10.25 -1.03
CA PHE A 134 -8.36 8.88 -0.50
C PHE A 134 -9.71 8.28 -0.85
N ILE A 135 -9.71 6.96 -1.08
CA ILE A 135 -10.94 6.15 -1.16
C ILE A 135 -10.79 4.92 -0.26
N PRO A 136 -11.79 4.57 0.56
CA PRO A 136 -11.83 3.28 1.22
C PRO A 136 -12.09 2.19 0.17
N LEU A 137 -11.44 1.04 0.32
CA LEU A 137 -11.51 -0.10 -0.59
C LEU A 137 -11.98 -1.33 0.18
N ASP A 138 -13.24 -1.31 0.63
CA ASP A 138 -13.81 -2.32 1.52
C ASP A 138 -13.87 -3.73 0.89
N ASP A 139 -14.00 -3.80 -0.43
CA ASP A 139 -14.13 -5.06 -1.19
C ASP A 139 -12.81 -5.52 -1.83
N VAL A 140 -11.71 -4.82 -1.60
CA VAL A 140 -10.41 -5.15 -2.21
C VAL A 140 -9.59 -6.00 -1.25
N ASN A 141 -9.23 -7.20 -1.69
CA ASN A 141 -8.24 -8.00 -1.00
C ASN A 141 -6.84 -7.48 -1.35
N PHE A 142 -6.20 -6.79 -0.42
CA PHE A 142 -4.86 -6.22 -0.60
C PHE A 142 -3.82 -7.27 -1.03
N ASP A 143 -3.96 -8.51 -0.56
CA ASP A 143 -3.02 -9.59 -0.88
C ASP A 143 -3.14 -10.09 -2.33
N LEU A 144 -4.24 -9.78 -3.00
CA LEU A 144 -4.53 -10.19 -4.37
C LEU A 144 -4.65 -9.01 -5.34
N ALA A 145 -4.65 -7.77 -4.83
CA ALA A 145 -4.75 -6.58 -5.65
C ALA A 145 -3.53 -6.43 -6.57
N GLY A 146 -3.77 -6.07 -7.80
CA GLY A 146 -2.76 -5.81 -8.82
C GLY A 146 -3.12 -4.56 -9.62
N ASP A 147 -2.42 -4.35 -10.73
CA ASP A 147 -2.62 -3.16 -11.58
C ASP A 147 -4.07 -3.01 -12.06
N ALA A 148 -4.75 -4.12 -12.33
CA ALA A 148 -6.14 -4.07 -12.83
C ALA A 148 -7.10 -3.50 -11.78
N GLU A 149 -6.90 -3.80 -10.51
CA GLU A 149 -7.68 -3.23 -9.41
C GLU A 149 -7.32 -1.75 -9.21
N LEU A 150 -6.05 -1.38 -9.35
CA LEU A 150 -5.59 0.01 -9.24
C LEU A 150 -6.14 0.87 -10.39
N GLU A 151 -6.11 0.38 -11.63
CA GLU A 151 -6.62 1.08 -12.80
C GLU A 151 -8.16 1.29 -12.77
N GLN A 152 -8.88 0.47 -12.04
CA GLN A 152 -10.34 0.56 -11.89
C GLN A 152 -10.78 1.44 -10.73
N MET A 153 -9.86 2.00 -9.94
CA MET A 153 -10.22 2.88 -8.83
C MET A 153 -10.86 4.18 -9.33
N ASP A 154 -12.07 4.43 -8.88
CA ASP A 154 -12.81 5.66 -9.20
C ASP A 154 -12.59 6.72 -8.11
N PHE A 155 -11.69 7.65 -8.37
CA PHE A 155 -11.41 8.78 -7.47
C PHE A 155 -12.43 9.93 -7.57
N SER A 156 -13.52 9.79 -8.34
CA SER A 156 -14.57 10.82 -8.42
C SER A 156 -15.27 11.08 -7.06
N LYS A 157 -15.25 10.08 -6.17
CA LYS A 157 -15.80 10.14 -4.81
C LYS A 157 -14.74 10.24 -3.72
N ALA A 158 -13.51 10.48 -4.12
CA ALA A 158 -12.40 10.54 -3.18
C ALA A 158 -12.53 11.72 -2.20
N VAL A 159 -12.07 11.51 -0.99
CA VAL A 159 -12.17 12.43 0.13
C VAL A 159 -10.78 12.88 0.60
N ASN A 160 -10.73 14.03 1.29
CA ASN A 160 -9.49 14.55 1.87
C ASN A 160 -9.12 13.89 3.22
N LYS A 161 -10.05 13.14 3.80
CA LYS A 161 -9.89 12.50 5.10
C LYS A 161 -10.59 11.16 5.11
N VAL A 162 -9.89 10.12 5.52
CA VAL A 162 -10.45 8.77 5.66
C VAL A 162 -10.12 8.20 7.04
N GLU A 163 -11.10 7.57 7.68
CA GLU A 163 -10.89 6.84 8.93
C GLU A 163 -10.17 5.52 8.64
N VAL A 164 -9.18 5.19 9.46
CA VAL A 164 -8.37 3.98 9.33
C VAL A 164 -8.59 3.10 10.54
N THR A 165 -8.98 1.87 10.29
CA THR A 165 -9.17 0.83 11.30
C THR A 165 -8.32 -0.39 10.97
N THR A 166 -8.23 -1.34 11.88
CA THR A 166 -7.52 -2.59 11.61
C THR A 166 -8.10 -3.30 10.39
N GLY A 167 -7.26 -3.59 9.42
CA GLY A 167 -7.65 -4.26 8.18
C GLY A 167 -8.17 -3.34 7.08
N SER A 168 -8.26 -2.02 7.29
CA SER A 168 -8.64 -1.08 6.22
C SER A 168 -7.67 -1.15 5.06
N VAL A 169 -8.21 -1.20 3.85
CA VAL A 169 -7.48 -0.98 2.60
C VAL A 169 -7.87 0.38 2.06
N ILE A 170 -6.89 1.24 1.83
CA ILE A 170 -7.11 2.62 1.40
C ILE A 170 -6.37 2.85 0.08
N GLY A 171 -7.11 3.22 -0.95
CA GLY A 171 -6.55 3.77 -2.16
C GLY A 171 -6.25 5.26 -1.98
N PHE A 172 -5.19 5.74 -2.59
CA PHE A 172 -4.91 7.17 -2.63
C PHE A 172 -4.34 7.57 -3.98
N GLU A 173 -4.63 8.80 -4.37
CA GLU A 173 -4.07 9.46 -5.55
C GLU A 173 -3.41 10.76 -5.09
N ASN A 174 -2.11 10.88 -5.36
CA ASN A 174 -1.37 12.11 -5.06
C ASN A 174 -1.49 13.13 -6.19
N GLN A 175 -0.94 14.33 -6.02
CA GLN A 175 -1.01 15.40 -7.01
C GLN A 175 -0.33 15.06 -8.36
N ASP A 176 0.49 14.03 -8.44
CA ASP A 176 1.17 13.58 -9.65
C ASP A 176 0.35 12.49 -10.38
N GLY A 177 -0.82 12.13 -9.87
CA GLY A 177 -1.68 11.08 -10.40
C GLY A 177 -1.13 9.67 -10.17
N GLN A 178 -0.44 9.47 -9.06
CA GLN A 178 0.18 8.20 -8.65
C GLN A 178 -0.52 7.63 -7.43
#